data_ea0e675195ad151adacf1fc4c7409322
#
_entry.id   ea0e675195ad151adacf1fc4c7409322
#
_cell.length_a   1.000
_cell.length_b   1.000
_cell.length_c   1.000
_cell.angle_alpha   90.00
_cell.angle_beta   90.00
_cell.angle_gamma   90.00
#
_symmetry.space_group_name_H-M   'P 1'
#
loop_
_entity.id
_entity.type
_entity.pdbx_description
1 polymer ?
#
loop_
_entity_poly.entity_id
_entity_poly.type
_entity_poly.pdbx_seq_one_letter_code
_entity_poly.pdbx_strand_id
1 'polypeptide(L)'
;MKRIAYVSDAWHGYVSYVMPKALLDSFSDYEEDVILCHFNSFGIWSRNEKNNAGEYGIYDLPDFTGFDGIVLDINTIVDMAQIEKLVRVVKSANIPTITIGFEVDGFYYAGIDNEKPIYEIMEHLYSVHGCRSFVFAGGPLSNSENSLRVQAYNEYLALRGLSNKDNPVLIGNFDFMTGCRHFETILEKHIPIPDAFVCTNDNIAAGLISQAQKYGYSVPEDFLVTGFDNLDKALFFEPQVTTVGHKIEKVGEVSAKILKDVWAGKDVPVHNFTDVYYFFTESCGCPQIDDVDYRDYSCSRIISAVQKEVNESHLFELEGALSECEEFDEIFEKTGEFFRHMECDEVYFFVDDRLYNADPLTEFPKNEYDWKHLKMVYALEDKIKSRYKSCIDIIGHLEREGRNNYYFFSPIHFGDYTVGFSILKNAGFIGEESYFYDVHSTIVKTLNNLFSKKQLENANEHLKEIYLKDILTGVYNRVAFTQKIIPKLTSYHKKGVECVIAFSDTDNFKTINDKFGHSYGDRVLRIIGTTLSKLCPPKGIVCRFGGDEFVVFFPVTDGVSMEKFKDNVLQTLANDNISISMGIVKTNPSSAKSFDEYISEADQMMYEEKNRKKTESRNETDNAVLHREE
;
A
#
# COMPACT_ATOMS: atom_id res chain seq x y z
N MET A 1 30.17 8.36 13.49
CA MET A 1 29.32 7.48 12.68
C MET A 1 28.74 8.29 11.53
N LYS A 2 28.73 7.78 10.32
CA LYS A 2 28.20 8.43 9.12
C LYS A 2 26.94 7.74 8.64
N ARG A 3 25.95 8.51 8.19
CA ARG A 3 24.66 8.05 7.68
C ARG A 3 24.56 8.36 6.19
N ILE A 4 24.28 7.34 5.39
CA ILE A 4 24.08 7.50 3.94
C ILE A 4 22.64 7.13 3.61
N ALA A 5 21.92 8.01 2.93
CA ALA A 5 20.65 7.69 2.30
C ALA A 5 20.90 7.21 0.87
N TYR A 6 20.47 6.03 0.54
CA TYR A 6 20.42 5.51 -0.83
C TYR A 6 18.96 5.45 -1.26
N VAL A 7 18.61 6.09 -2.36
CA VAL A 7 17.25 6.17 -2.86
C VAL A 7 17.20 5.54 -4.24
N SER A 8 16.36 4.53 -4.41
CA SER A 8 16.23 3.84 -5.70
C SER A 8 14.79 3.54 -6.08
N ASP A 9 14.56 3.38 -7.37
CA ASP A 9 13.37 2.76 -7.94
C ASP A 9 13.83 1.57 -8.78
N ALA A 10 13.99 0.43 -8.14
CA ALA A 10 14.58 -0.72 -8.78
C ALA A 10 13.84 -2.00 -8.39
N TRP A 11 13.60 -2.82 -9.38
CA TRP A 11 13.02 -4.15 -9.20
C TRP A 11 13.98 -5.28 -9.57
N HIS A 12 15.04 -4.98 -10.31
CA HIS A 12 16.09 -5.97 -10.57
C HIS A 12 16.93 -6.14 -9.31
N GLY A 13 16.58 -7.12 -8.50
CA GLY A 13 17.17 -7.41 -7.22
C GLY A 13 18.69 -7.39 -7.22
N TYR A 14 19.34 -7.94 -8.26
CA TYR A 14 20.79 -7.91 -8.38
C TYR A 14 21.36 -6.48 -8.37
N VAL A 15 20.87 -5.60 -9.25
CA VAL A 15 21.38 -4.21 -9.34
C VAL A 15 21.05 -3.43 -8.07
N SER A 16 19.82 -3.58 -7.57
CA SER A 16 19.35 -2.88 -6.35
C SER A 16 20.08 -3.28 -5.08
N TYR A 17 20.79 -4.40 -5.08
CA TYR A 17 21.54 -4.88 -3.92
C TYR A 17 23.05 -4.71 -4.10
N VAL A 18 23.59 -5.07 -5.26
CA VAL A 18 25.03 -5.14 -5.50
C VAL A 18 25.70 -3.77 -5.41
N MET A 19 25.09 -2.75 -6.00
CA MET A 19 25.65 -1.40 -6.00
C MET A 19 25.64 -0.75 -4.60
N PRO A 20 24.53 -0.70 -3.85
CA PRO A 20 24.54 -0.18 -2.48
C PRO A 20 25.40 -1.02 -1.54
N LYS A 21 25.48 -2.34 -1.76
CA LYS A 21 26.37 -3.22 -1.00
C LYS A 21 27.85 -2.90 -1.26
N ALA A 22 28.26 -2.76 -2.51
CA ALA A 22 29.61 -2.37 -2.89
C ALA A 22 29.99 -0.98 -2.34
N LEU A 23 29.04 -0.04 -2.32
CA LEU A 23 29.20 1.25 -1.68
C LEU A 23 29.51 1.08 -0.18
N LEU A 24 28.68 0.31 0.55
CA LEU A 24 28.86 0.07 1.98
C LEU A 24 30.15 -0.68 2.29
N ASP A 25 30.46 -1.74 1.56
CA ASP A 25 31.68 -2.55 1.73
C ASP A 25 32.95 -1.73 1.51
N SER A 26 32.90 -0.70 0.67
CA SER A 26 34.00 0.25 0.49
C SER A 26 34.33 1.05 1.75
N PHE A 27 33.49 1.03 2.78
CA PHE A 27 33.77 1.67 4.08
C PHE A 27 34.33 0.71 5.14
N SER A 28 34.64 -0.55 4.80
CA SER A 28 35.15 -1.55 5.73
C SER A 28 36.40 -1.08 6.49
N ASP A 29 37.28 -0.34 5.84
CA ASP A 29 38.52 0.21 6.39
C ASP A 29 38.40 1.70 6.80
N TYR A 30 37.19 2.26 6.82
CA TYR A 30 36.99 3.65 7.22
C TYR A 30 37.01 3.81 8.74
N GLU A 31 37.52 4.97 9.23
CA GLU A 31 37.69 5.20 10.67
C GLU A 31 36.39 5.24 11.45
N GLU A 32 35.32 5.73 10.82
CA GLU A 32 33.98 5.82 11.40
C GLU A 32 33.08 4.70 10.88
N ASP A 33 32.16 4.25 11.71
CA ASP A 33 31.09 3.34 11.30
C ASP A 33 30.14 4.03 10.32
N VAL A 34 29.64 3.28 9.35
CA VAL A 34 28.72 3.77 8.31
C VAL A 34 27.44 2.97 8.34
N ILE A 35 26.32 3.67 8.31
CA ILE A 35 24.98 3.09 8.13
C ILE A 35 24.46 3.50 6.77
N LEU A 36 24.02 2.51 6.01
CA LEU A 36 23.35 2.70 4.72
C LEU A 36 21.86 2.47 4.87
N CYS A 37 21.07 3.53 4.72
CA CYS A 37 19.61 3.48 4.71
C CYS A 37 19.13 3.53 3.26
N HIS A 38 18.64 2.41 2.75
CA HIS A 38 18.16 2.29 1.38
C HIS A 38 16.64 2.42 1.33
N PHE A 39 16.14 3.50 0.77
CA PHE A 39 14.73 3.79 0.53
C PHE A 39 14.37 3.35 -0.89
N ASN A 40 13.67 2.24 -1.02
CA ASN A 40 13.37 1.63 -2.31
C ASN A 40 11.88 1.63 -2.62
N SER A 41 11.53 2.00 -3.87
CA SER A 41 10.19 1.82 -4.44
C SER A 41 10.20 0.76 -5.55
N PHE A 42 9.01 0.25 -5.87
CA PHE A 42 8.76 -0.64 -7.00
C PHE A 42 7.76 -0.01 -7.98
N GLY A 43 7.73 1.33 -8.07
CA GLY A 43 6.71 2.09 -8.78
C GLY A 43 6.70 1.95 -10.30
N ILE A 44 7.78 1.47 -10.90
CA ILE A 44 7.90 1.36 -12.36
C ILE A 44 7.07 0.22 -12.97
N TRP A 45 6.67 -0.78 -12.19
CA TRP A 45 6.18 -2.07 -12.70
C TRP A 45 4.68 -2.20 -12.82
N SER A 46 3.94 -1.36 -12.12
CA SER A 46 2.49 -1.36 -12.20
C SER A 46 2.01 -0.39 -13.29
N ARG A 47 1.03 -0.82 -14.07
CA ARG A 47 0.25 0.11 -14.91
C ARG A 47 -0.79 0.88 -14.09
N ASN A 48 -0.88 0.62 -12.80
CA ASN A 48 -1.79 1.27 -11.88
C ASN A 48 -1.12 2.50 -11.26
N GLU A 49 -1.43 3.69 -11.74
CA GLU A 49 -0.87 4.96 -11.25
C GLU A 49 -1.05 5.17 -9.75
N LYS A 50 -2.16 4.71 -9.14
CA LYS A 50 -2.37 4.81 -7.71
C LYS A 50 -1.41 3.91 -6.92
N ASN A 51 -1.15 2.71 -7.44
CA ASN A 51 -0.16 1.81 -6.82
C ASN A 51 1.24 2.43 -6.88
N ASN A 52 1.61 2.97 -8.04
CA ASN A 52 2.92 3.61 -8.21
C ASN A 52 3.06 4.84 -7.28
N ALA A 53 2.01 5.63 -7.12
CA ALA A 53 2.01 6.75 -6.18
C ALA A 53 2.23 6.29 -4.73
N GLY A 54 1.61 5.16 -4.32
CA GLY A 54 1.84 4.56 -3.00
C GLY A 54 3.28 4.07 -2.81
N GLU A 55 3.86 3.43 -3.81
CA GLU A 55 5.26 3.00 -3.82
C GLU A 55 6.22 4.19 -3.64
N TYR A 56 6.00 5.27 -4.38
CA TYR A 56 6.82 6.49 -4.27
C TYR A 56 6.67 7.22 -2.92
N GLY A 57 5.67 6.87 -2.12
CA GLY A 57 5.52 7.38 -0.75
C GLY A 57 6.74 7.14 0.13
N ILE A 58 7.57 6.11 -0.16
CA ILE A 58 8.78 5.82 0.59
C ILE A 58 9.79 6.99 0.56
N TYR A 59 9.78 7.80 -0.47
CA TYR A 59 10.68 8.95 -0.62
C TYR A 59 10.30 10.14 0.27
N ASP A 60 9.10 10.15 0.83
CA ASP A 60 8.64 11.15 1.78
C ASP A 60 8.95 10.76 3.25
N LEU A 61 9.50 9.54 3.46
CA LEU A 61 9.86 9.04 4.79
C LEU A 61 11.13 9.71 5.36
N PRO A 62 12.27 9.84 4.61
CA PRO A 62 13.51 10.36 5.16
C PRO A 62 13.47 11.89 5.34
N ASP A 63 13.95 12.36 6.50
CA ASP A 63 14.44 13.73 6.63
C ASP A 63 15.91 13.75 6.20
N PHE A 64 16.17 14.17 4.97
CA PHE A 64 17.51 14.14 4.38
C PHE A 64 18.52 15.01 5.12
N THR A 65 18.10 15.98 5.94
CA THR A 65 19.02 16.82 6.74
C THR A 65 19.75 16.03 7.83
N GLY A 66 19.25 14.85 8.17
CA GLY A 66 19.85 13.94 9.15
C GLY A 66 20.91 12.99 8.60
N PHE A 67 21.27 13.09 7.33
CA PHE A 67 22.26 12.25 6.66
C PHE A 67 23.56 12.99 6.39
N ASP A 68 24.66 12.26 6.24
CA ASP A 68 25.98 12.80 5.88
C ASP A 68 26.27 12.70 4.37
N GLY A 69 25.53 11.84 3.65
CA GLY A 69 25.62 11.66 2.21
C GLY A 69 24.33 11.10 1.63
N ILE A 70 24.05 11.43 0.38
CA ILE A 70 22.86 10.96 -0.33
C ILE A 70 23.30 10.40 -1.68
N VAL A 71 22.73 9.24 -2.05
CA VAL A 71 22.89 8.62 -3.37
C VAL A 71 21.51 8.45 -3.99
N LEU A 72 21.32 9.01 -5.18
CA LEU A 72 20.08 8.92 -5.95
C LEU A 72 20.28 8.01 -7.16
N ASP A 73 19.70 6.83 -7.13
CA ASP A 73 19.64 5.86 -8.22
C ASP A 73 18.19 5.74 -8.71
N ILE A 74 17.71 6.80 -9.35
CA ILE A 74 16.29 6.98 -9.72
C ILE A 74 16.10 7.17 -11.25
N ASN A 75 17.08 6.78 -12.05
CA ASN A 75 17.02 6.89 -13.51
C ASN A 75 15.92 6.02 -14.16
N THR A 76 15.38 5.06 -13.40
CA THR A 76 14.28 4.18 -13.81
C THR A 76 12.89 4.79 -13.57
N ILE A 77 12.76 5.82 -12.74
CA ILE A 77 11.49 6.50 -12.50
C ILE A 77 11.01 7.17 -13.79
N VAL A 78 9.80 6.80 -14.22
CA VAL A 78 9.17 7.37 -15.43
C VAL A 78 8.45 8.68 -15.14
N ASP A 79 7.96 8.85 -13.90
CA ASP A 79 7.25 10.06 -13.48
C ASP A 79 8.22 11.21 -13.17
N MET A 80 8.38 12.11 -14.14
CA MET A 80 9.24 13.29 -14.01
C MET A 80 8.85 14.21 -12.84
N ALA A 81 7.56 14.29 -12.49
CA ALA A 81 7.12 15.12 -11.37
C ALA A 81 7.62 14.56 -10.02
N GLN A 82 7.72 13.25 -9.89
CA GLN A 82 8.32 12.60 -8.70
C GLN A 82 9.82 12.84 -8.63
N ILE A 83 10.53 12.74 -9.76
CA ILE A 83 11.96 13.06 -9.82
C ILE A 83 12.20 14.52 -9.41
N GLU A 84 11.45 15.47 -9.97
CA GLU A 84 11.58 16.90 -9.65
C GLU A 84 11.27 17.19 -8.17
N LYS A 85 10.22 16.55 -7.60
CA LYS A 85 9.87 16.66 -6.18
C LYS A 85 11.04 16.19 -5.32
N LEU A 86 11.55 14.98 -5.57
CA LEU A 86 12.65 14.38 -4.80
C LEU A 86 13.93 15.21 -4.90
N VAL A 87 14.34 15.58 -6.10
CA VAL A 87 15.52 16.44 -6.32
C VAL A 87 15.41 17.78 -5.58
N ARG A 88 14.22 18.39 -5.57
CA ARG A 88 13.98 19.64 -4.83
C ARG A 88 14.16 19.47 -3.32
N VAL A 89 13.63 18.39 -2.76
CA VAL A 89 13.74 18.07 -1.33
C VAL A 89 15.20 17.82 -0.97
N VAL A 90 15.90 17.00 -1.75
CA VAL A 90 17.32 16.66 -1.53
C VAL A 90 18.21 17.90 -1.67
N LYS A 91 17.97 18.76 -2.66
CA LYS A 91 18.70 20.04 -2.79
C LYS A 91 18.55 20.93 -1.56
N SER A 92 17.35 20.96 -0.96
CA SER A 92 17.09 21.78 0.24
C SER A 92 17.83 21.27 1.49
N ALA A 93 18.20 20.01 1.53
CA ALA A 93 18.97 19.44 2.63
C ALA A 93 20.44 19.92 2.67
N ASN A 94 20.98 20.34 1.52
CA ASN A 94 22.36 20.82 1.37
C ASN A 94 23.42 19.81 1.86
N ILE A 95 23.19 18.53 1.56
CA ILE A 95 24.05 17.40 1.89
C ILE A 95 24.78 16.94 0.62
N PRO A 96 26.05 16.48 0.69
CA PRO A 96 26.74 15.89 -0.45
C PRO A 96 25.89 14.81 -1.12
N THR A 97 25.51 15.04 -2.38
CA THR A 97 24.59 14.18 -3.12
C THR A 97 25.24 13.68 -4.40
N ILE A 98 25.07 12.39 -4.65
CA ILE A 98 25.55 11.69 -5.86
C ILE A 98 24.32 11.22 -6.62
N THR A 99 24.32 11.41 -7.94
CA THR A 99 23.32 10.82 -8.85
C THR A 99 23.96 9.71 -9.67
N ILE A 100 23.18 8.67 -9.93
CA ILE A 100 23.60 7.52 -10.74
C ILE A 100 22.75 7.47 -12.00
N GLY A 101 23.39 7.42 -13.16
CA GLY A 101 22.72 7.27 -14.46
C GLY A 101 21.98 8.52 -14.97
N PHE A 102 21.93 9.62 -14.19
CA PHE A 102 21.36 10.89 -14.63
C PHE A 102 22.08 12.07 -13.96
N GLU A 103 22.08 13.22 -14.63
CA GLU A 103 22.78 14.41 -14.13
C GLU A 103 21.82 15.41 -13.52
N VAL A 104 22.24 15.99 -12.38
CA VAL A 104 21.53 17.09 -11.72
C VAL A 104 22.53 18.18 -11.37
N ASP A 105 22.29 19.39 -11.82
CA ASP A 105 23.13 20.53 -11.50
C ASP A 105 23.32 20.72 -9.98
N GLY A 106 24.59 20.81 -9.57
CA GLY A 106 24.99 20.92 -8.16
C GLY A 106 25.17 19.59 -7.42
N PHE A 107 24.97 18.44 -8.06
CA PHE A 107 25.25 17.13 -7.51
C PHE A 107 26.48 16.49 -8.20
N TYR A 108 27.08 15.50 -7.55
CA TYR A 108 28.12 14.67 -8.17
C TYR A 108 27.46 13.59 -9.02
N TYR A 109 28.07 13.24 -10.12
CA TYR A 109 27.66 12.12 -10.97
C TYR A 109 28.61 10.95 -10.77
N ALA A 110 28.07 9.74 -10.61
CA ALA A 110 28.79 8.48 -10.67
C ALA A 110 28.09 7.55 -11.69
N GLY A 111 28.86 6.96 -12.62
CA GLY A 111 28.30 6.10 -13.65
C GLY A 111 29.28 5.88 -14.79
N ILE A 112 28.74 5.58 -15.97
CA ILE A 112 29.53 5.43 -17.21
C ILE A 112 29.39 6.67 -18.09
N ASP A 113 30.37 6.89 -18.93
CA ASP A 113 30.25 7.77 -20.09
C ASP A 113 29.36 7.08 -21.12
N ASN A 114 28.17 7.58 -21.39
CA ASN A 114 27.22 6.98 -22.33
C ASN A 114 27.45 7.39 -23.78
N GLU A 115 28.25 8.41 -24.04
CA GLU A 115 28.49 8.94 -25.38
C GLU A 115 29.68 8.24 -26.03
N LYS A 116 30.84 8.22 -25.37
CA LYS A 116 32.07 7.64 -25.89
C LYS A 116 31.93 6.20 -26.37
N PRO A 117 31.28 5.28 -25.62
CA PRO A 117 31.11 3.91 -26.10
C PRO A 117 30.29 3.80 -27.39
N ILE A 118 29.28 4.65 -27.59
CA ILE A 118 28.51 4.65 -28.83
C ILE A 118 29.41 5.11 -30.01
N TYR A 119 30.22 6.15 -29.79
CA TYR A 119 31.20 6.56 -30.81
C TYR A 119 32.17 5.41 -31.18
N GLU A 120 32.70 4.68 -30.21
CA GLU A 120 33.63 3.57 -30.42
C GLU A 120 32.94 2.41 -31.16
N ILE A 121 31.71 2.03 -30.80
CA ILE A 121 30.91 1.03 -31.51
C ILE A 121 30.68 1.45 -32.97
N MET A 122 30.19 2.66 -33.18
CA MET A 122 29.89 3.18 -34.51
C MET A 122 31.16 3.27 -35.39
N GLU A 123 32.26 3.71 -34.78
CA GLU A 123 33.54 3.76 -35.48
C GLU A 123 34.06 2.36 -35.88
N HIS A 124 33.91 1.38 -35.01
CA HIS A 124 34.23 -0.01 -35.29
C HIS A 124 33.41 -0.55 -36.47
N LEU A 125 32.08 -0.37 -36.43
CA LEU A 125 31.19 -0.79 -37.52
C LEU A 125 31.51 -0.08 -38.84
N TYR A 126 31.80 1.22 -38.79
CA TYR A 126 32.08 2.02 -39.96
C TYR A 126 33.46 1.71 -40.57
N SER A 127 34.49 1.63 -39.74
CA SER A 127 35.89 1.54 -40.20
C SER A 127 36.36 0.11 -40.40
N VAL A 128 35.94 -0.84 -39.56
CA VAL A 128 36.35 -2.23 -39.62
C VAL A 128 35.44 -3.04 -40.55
N HIS A 129 34.11 -2.88 -40.40
CA HIS A 129 33.12 -3.66 -41.14
C HIS A 129 32.56 -2.94 -42.37
N GLY A 130 32.89 -1.67 -42.57
CA GLY A 130 32.49 -0.92 -43.75
C GLY A 130 31.02 -0.51 -43.80
N CYS A 131 30.33 -0.55 -42.70
CA CYS A 131 28.91 -0.17 -42.62
C CYS A 131 28.68 1.30 -42.97
N ARG A 132 27.58 1.59 -43.68
CA ARG A 132 27.19 2.94 -44.12
C ARG A 132 25.75 3.27 -43.83
N SER A 133 24.92 2.28 -43.52
CA SER A 133 23.54 2.41 -43.11
C SER A 133 23.33 1.78 -41.75
N PHE A 134 22.61 2.51 -40.87
CA PHE A 134 22.44 2.13 -39.48
C PHE A 134 20.98 2.31 -39.04
N VAL A 135 20.57 1.54 -38.06
CA VAL A 135 19.35 1.78 -37.28
C VAL A 135 19.69 1.74 -35.81
N PHE A 136 19.34 2.78 -35.07
CA PHE A 136 19.42 2.74 -33.62
C PHE A 136 18.16 2.11 -33.02
N ALA A 137 18.31 1.03 -32.29
CA ALA A 137 17.22 0.33 -31.60
C ALA A 137 17.26 0.67 -30.11
N GLY A 138 16.48 1.68 -29.71
CA GLY A 138 16.55 2.32 -28.40
C GLY A 138 15.38 2.01 -27.47
N GLY A 139 15.61 2.34 -26.20
CA GLY A 139 14.64 2.40 -25.13
C GLY A 139 13.86 3.73 -25.09
N PRO A 140 13.16 4.04 -23.97
CA PRO A 140 12.42 5.29 -23.84
C PRO A 140 13.36 6.51 -23.74
N LEU A 141 12.98 7.60 -24.39
CA LEU A 141 13.74 8.86 -24.34
C LEU A 141 13.62 9.59 -22.98
N SER A 142 12.72 9.18 -22.11
CA SER A 142 12.65 9.66 -20.72
C SER A 142 13.84 9.18 -19.87
N ASN A 143 14.50 8.09 -20.27
CA ASN A 143 15.73 7.62 -19.64
C ASN A 143 16.92 8.44 -20.16
N SER A 144 17.66 9.06 -19.25
CA SER A 144 18.77 9.97 -19.60
C SER A 144 19.91 9.27 -20.30
N GLU A 145 20.29 8.05 -19.87
CA GLU A 145 21.38 7.29 -20.51
C GLU A 145 21.03 6.92 -21.94
N ASN A 146 19.79 6.44 -22.18
CA ASN A 146 19.34 6.17 -23.55
C ASN A 146 19.32 7.44 -24.40
N SER A 147 18.92 8.58 -23.85
CA SER A 147 18.92 9.85 -24.58
C SER A 147 20.33 10.29 -24.97
N LEU A 148 21.31 10.14 -24.09
CA LEU A 148 22.73 10.39 -24.39
C LEU A 148 23.26 9.44 -25.47
N ARG A 149 22.92 8.15 -25.42
CA ARG A 149 23.28 7.17 -26.45
C ARG A 149 22.70 7.52 -27.81
N VAL A 150 21.42 7.93 -27.85
CA VAL A 150 20.74 8.41 -29.08
C VAL A 150 21.40 9.70 -29.59
N GLN A 151 21.76 10.61 -28.72
CA GLN A 151 22.47 11.83 -29.09
C GLN A 151 23.82 11.51 -29.73
N ALA A 152 24.63 10.69 -29.08
CA ALA A 152 25.93 10.25 -29.60
C ALA A 152 25.83 9.56 -30.97
N TYR A 153 24.80 8.71 -31.15
CA TYR A 153 24.51 8.11 -32.43
C TYR A 153 24.26 9.16 -33.54
N ASN A 154 23.38 10.13 -33.27
CA ASN A 154 23.03 11.18 -34.23
C ASN A 154 24.24 12.09 -34.53
N GLU A 155 25.04 12.41 -33.53
CA GLU A 155 26.27 13.21 -33.70
C GLU A 155 27.32 12.46 -34.52
N TYR A 156 27.47 11.14 -34.29
CA TYR A 156 28.36 10.31 -35.12
C TYR A 156 27.93 10.29 -36.57
N LEU A 157 26.62 10.11 -36.86
CA LEU A 157 26.09 10.19 -38.22
C LEU A 157 26.45 11.52 -38.90
N ALA A 158 26.21 12.63 -38.18
CA ALA A 158 26.51 13.96 -38.68
C ALA A 158 28.05 14.13 -38.98
N LEU A 159 28.89 13.63 -38.08
CA LEU A 159 30.36 13.64 -38.25
C LEU A 159 30.80 12.91 -39.50
N ARG A 160 30.12 11.82 -39.87
CA ARG A 160 30.39 11.01 -41.07
C ARG A 160 29.60 11.45 -42.31
N GLY A 161 28.79 12.50 -42.21
CA GLY A 161 27.95 13.01 -43.32
C GLY A 161 26.84 12.05 -43.73
N LEU A 162 26.39 11.19 -42.79
CA LEU A 162 25.28 10.26 -42.98
C LEU A 162 23.96 10.94 -42.58
N SER A 163 22.87 10.68 -43.34
CA SER A 163 21.58 11.29 -43.12
C SER A 163 20.80 10.56 -42.04
N ASN A 164 20.29 11.27 -41.04
CA ASN A 164 19.38 10.68 -40.02
C ASN A 164 18.08 10.15 -40.62
N LYS A 165 17.65 10.65 -41.79
CA LYS A 165 16.46 10.16 -42.49
C LYS A 165 16.65 8.72 -42.99
N ASP A 166 17.84 8.39 -43.40
CA ASP A 166 18.20 7.06 -43.93
C ASP A 166 18.71 6.14 -42.80
N ASN A 167 18.97 6.69 -41.60
CA ASN A 167 19.47 6.01 -40.42
C ASN A 167 18.57 6.29 -39.21
N PRO A 168 17.36 5.73 -39.18
CA PRO A 168 16.36 6.09 -38.18
C PRO A 168 16.68 5.57 -36.77
N VAL A 169 16.06 6.24 -35.78
CA VAL A 169 16.02 5.81 -34.39
C VAL A 169 14.66 5.20 -34.12
N LEU A 170 14.63 3.97 -33.63
CA LEU A 170 13.43 3.28 -33.14
C LEU A 170 13.39 3.35 -31.62
N ILE A 171 12.24 3.73 -31.07
CA ILE A 171 12.04 3.91 -29.62
C ILE A 171 11.08 2.86 -29.09
N GLY A 172 11.41 2.27 -27.93
CA GLY A 172 10.59 1.29 -27.24
C GLY A 172 10.91 1.22 -25.74
N ASN A 173 10.84 0.03 -25.15
CA ASN A 173 11.29 -0.26 -23.80
C ASN A 173 12.67 -0.94 -23.84
N PHE A 174 13.24 -1.26 -22.66
CA PHE A 174 14.53 -1.95 -22.54
C PHE A 174 14.41 -3.49 -22.57
N ASP A 175 13.30 -4.02 -23.07
CA ASP A 175 12.98 -5.44 -23.01
C ASP A 175 13.23 -6.19 -24.33
N PHE A 176 13.31 -7.51 -24.24
CA PHE A 176 13.46 -8.42 -25.37
C PHE A 176 12.36 -8.26 -26.44
N MET A 177 11.10 -8.03 -26.00
CA MET A 177 9.97 -7.86 -26.91
C MET A 177 10.06 -6.57 -27.73
N THR A 178 10.71 -5.55 -27.20
CA THR A 178 11.01 -4.32 -27.95
C THR A 178 11.94 -4.61 -29.11
N GLY A 179 13.00 -5.41 -28.89
CA GLY A 179 13.88 -5.85 -29.99
C GLY A 179 13.10 -6.58 -31.09
N CYS A 180 12.21 -7.51 -30.71
CA CYS A 180 11.35 -8.20 -31.66
C CYS A 180 10.49 -7.21 -32.48
N ARG A 181 9.84 -6.27 -31.81
CA ARG A 181 8.97 -5.25 -32.46
C ARG A 181 9.76 -4.27 -33.34
N HIS A 182 10.98 -3.94 -32.96
CA HIS A 182 11.83 -3.08 -33.78
C HIS A 182 12.12 -3.73 -35.13
N PHE A 183 12.47 -5.03 -35.15
CA PHE A 183 12.68 -5.75 -36.41
C PHE A 183 11.39 -5.85 -37.22
N GLU A 184 10.25 -6.18 -36.62
CA GLU A 184 8.96 -6.19 -37.29
C GLU A 184 8.61 -4.83 -37.88
N THR A 185 8.87 -3.73 -37.16
CA THR A 185 8.64 -2.36 -37.62
C THR A 185 9.45 -2.02 -38.87
N ILE A 186 10.68 -2.51 -38.99
CA ILE A 186 11.51 -2.35 -40.19
C ILE A 186 10.81 -3.01 -41.40
N LEU A 187 10.33 -4.24 -41.23
CA LEU A 187 9.65 -4.98 -42.31
C LEU A 187 8.30 -4.35 -42.66
N GLU A 188 7.46 -4.03 -41.69
CA GLU A 188 6.12 -3.45 -41.90
C GLU A 188 6.17 -2.09 -42.56
N LYS A 189 7.12 -1.23 -42.18
CA LYS A 189 7.28 0.10 -42.76
C LYS A 189 8.12 0.10 -44.05
N HIS A 190 8.54 -1.07 -44.52
CA HIS A 190 9.43 -1.22 -45.69
C HIS A 190 10.69 -0.36 -45.60
N ILE A 191 11.25 -0.23 -44.40
CA ILE A 191 12.53 0.41 -44.18
C ILE A 191 13.61 -0.55 -44.76
N PRO A 192 14.54 -0.09 -45.56
CA PRO A 192 15.65 -0.96 -46.04
C PRO A 192 16.39 -1.57 -44.83
N ILE A 193 16.70 -2.85 -44.92
CA ILE A 193 17.56 -3.50 -43.91
C ILE A 193 18.91 -2.76 -43.87
N PRO A 194 19.32 -2.26 -42.68
CA PRO A 194 20.59 -1.53 -42.58
C PRO A 194 21.79 -2.49 -42.61
N ASP A 195 22.99 -1.96 -42.81
CA ASP A 195 24.23 -2.73 -42.63
C ASP A 195 24.41 -3.14 -41.16
N ALA A 196 23.97 -2.29 -40.19
CA ALA A 196 24.06 -2.62 -38.78
C ALA A 196 22.90 -2.01 -37.93
N PHE A 197 22.45 -2.77 -36.92
CA PHE A 197 21.64 -2.29 -35.81
C PHE A 197 22.52 -1.99 -34.60
N VAL A 198 22.37 -0.78 -34.06
CA VAL A 198 23.00 -0.36 -32.81
C VAL A 198 21.94 -0.37 -31.72
N CYS A 199 21.95 -1.37 -30.87
CA CYS A 199 20.96 -1.51 -29.82
C CYS A 199 21.44 -0.82 -28.53
N THR A 200 20.51 -0.15 -27.84
CA THR A 200 20.82 0.54 -26.58
C THR A 200 21.16 -0.43 -25.45
N ASN A 201 20.72 -1.71 -25.54
CA ASN A 201 21.09 -2.76 -24.60
C ASN A 201 21.04 -4.17 -25.24
N ASP A 202 21.55 -5.16 -24.50
CA ASP A 202 21.63 -6.54 -24.97
C ASP A 202 20.27 -7.25 -25.03
N ASN A 203 19.29 -6.86 -24.21
CA ASN A 203 17.93 -7.42 -24.30
C ASN A 203 17.28 -7.10 -25.65
N ILE A 204 17.43 -5.86 -26.11
CA ILE A 204 16.91 -5.43 -27.41
C ILE A 204 17.69 -6.13 -28.52
N ALA A 205 19.02 -6.23 -28.41
CA ALA A 205 19.84 -6.93 -29.38
C ALA A 205 19.43 -8.41 -29.54
N ALA A 206 19.30 -9.13 -28.44
CA ALA A 206 18.87 -10.54 -28.43
C ALA A 206 17.46 -10.72 -29.02
N GLY A 207 16.52 -9.82 -28.67
CA GLY A 207 15.17 -9.83 -29.22
C GLY A 207 15.13 -9.58 -30.71
N LEU A 208 15.93 -8.62 -31.20
CA LEU A 208 16.05 -8.28 -32.60
C LEU A 208 16.63 -9.46 -33.41
N ILE A 209 17.75 -10.05 -32.95
CA ILE A 209 18.39 -11.22 -33.58
C ILE A 209 17.40 -12.39 -33.62
N SER A 210 16.76 -12.72 -32.47
CA SER A 210 15.81 -13.82 -32.40
C SER A 210 14.63 -13.64 -33.38
N GLN A 211 14.13 -12.42 -33.53
CA GLN A 211 13.03 -12.15 -34.46
C GLN A 211 13.50 -12.19 -35.92
N ALA A 212 14.67 -11.64 -36.22
CA ALA A 212 15.25 -11.69 -37.55
C ALA A 212 15.42 -13.14 -38.03
N GLN A 213 15.93 -14.02 -37.17
CA GLN A 213 16.10 -15.45 -37.47
C GLN A 213 14.78 -16.12 -37.83
N LYS A 214 13.65 -15.78 -37.15
CA LYS A 214 12.30 -16.30 -37.49
C LYS A 214 11.83 -15.88 -38.88
N TYR A 215 12.27 -14.72 -39.36
CA TYR A 215 11.97 -14.23 -40.70
C TYR A 215 12.99 -14.69 -41.77
N GLY A 216 13.97 -15.56 -41.38
CA GLY A 216 14.95 -16.17 -42.30
C GLY A 216 16.18 -15.32 -42.54
N TYR A 217 16.42 -14.28 -41.73
CA TYR A 217 17.65 -13.51 -41.77
C TYR A 217 18.71 -14.11 -40.86
N SER A 218 19.97 -13.96 -41.24
CA SER A 218 21.15 -14.42 -40.49
C SER A 218 21.96 -13.22 -39.98
N VAL A 219 22.47 -13.32 -38.77
CA VAL A 219 23.41 -12.36 -38.17
C VAL A 219 24.70 -13.12 -37.89
N PRO A 220 25.87 -12.68 -38.40
CA PRO A 220 26.15 -11.35 -39.00
C PRO A 220 26.00 -11.28 -40.55
N GLU A 221 25.56 -12.33 -41.25
CA GLU A 221 25.67 -12.45 -42.70
C GLU A 221 24.81 -11.43 -43.46
N ASP A 222 23.58 -11.18 -43.02
CA ASP A 222 22.68 -10.24 -43.69
C ASP A 222 22.82 -8.81 -43.15
N PHE A 223 23.11 -8.66 -41.84
CA PHE A 223 23.38 -7.40 -41.18
C PHE A 223 24.05 -7.64 -39.82
N LEU A 224 24.68 -6.61 -39.27
CA LEU A 224 25.39 -6.65 -38.01
C LEU A 224 24.48 -6.16 -36.86
N VAL A 225 24.76 -6.63 -35.64
CA VAL A 225 24.02 -6.19 -34.44
C VAL A 225 25.00 -5.92 -33.29
N THR A 226 24.75 -4.82 -32.57
CA THR A 226 25.49 -4.54 -31.33
C THR A 226 24.51 -4.28 -30.20
N GLY A 227 24.90 -4.67 -28.99
CA GLY A 227 24.20 -4.40 -27.74
C GLY A 227 24.98 -3.46 -26.83
N PHE A 228 24.57 -3.44 -25.55
CA PHE A 228 25.20 -2.67 -24.48
C PHE A 228 24.79 -3.30 -23.12
N ASP A 229 25.57 -3.07 -22.08
CA ASP A 229 25.45 -3.52 -20.67
C ASP A 229 26.22 -4.83 -20.37
N ASN A 230 26.62 -5.60 -21.36
CA ASN A 230 27.27 -6.90 -21.21
C ASN A 230 26.51 -7.82 -20.23
N LEU A 231 25.20 -7.95 -20.46
CA LEU A 231 24.42 -8.92 -19.71
C LEU A 231 24.95 -10.33 -19.98
N ASP A 232 24.93 -11.21 -18.96
CA ASP A 232 25.45 -12.57 -19.05
C ASP A 232 25.04 -13.30 -20.34
N LYS A 233 23.81 -13.06 -20.79
CA LYS A 233 23.28 -13.65 -22.02
C LYS A 233 23.94 -13.16 -23.32
N ALA A 234 24.59 -12.02 -23.34
CA ALA A 234 25.20 -11.47 -24.55
C ALA A 234 26.29 -12.40 -25.11
N LEU A 235 27.19 -12.87 -24.25
CA LEU A 235 28.30 -13.78 -24.65
C LEU A 235 27.86 -15.24 -24.80
N PHE A 236 26.67 -15.62 -24.27
CA PHE A 236 26.13 -16.96 -24.37
C PHE A 236 24.98 -17.08 -25.37
N PHE A 237 24.62 -15.99 -26.04
CA PHE A 237 23.67 -15.96 -27.15
C PHE A 237 24.32 -16.44 -28.43
N GLU A 238 23.55 -16.93 -29.39
CA GLU A 238 24.09 -17.36 -30.70
C GLU A 238 23.41 -16.54 -31.83
N PRO A 239 24.20 -15.71 -32.57
CA PRO A 239 25.61 -15.43 -32.38
C PRO A 239 25.92 -14.66 -31.10
N GLN A 240 27.18 -14.77 -30.57
CA GLN A 240 27.62 -13.95 -29.43
C GLN A 240 27.42 -12.47 -29.75
N VAL A 241 26.74 -11.74 -28.84
CA VAL A 241 26.38 -10.33 -29.06
C VAL A 241 27.58 -9.44 -28.75
N THR A 242 27.99 -8.65 -29.75
CA THR A 242 28.92 -7.52 -29.54
C THR A 242 28.30 -6.54 -28.56
N THR A 243 29.03 -6.21 -27.47
CA THR A 243 28.47 -5.41 -26.39
C THR A 243 29.52 -4.55 -25.69
N VAL A 244 29.04 -3.57 -24.90
CA VAL A 244 29.87 -2.78 -23.99
C VAL A 244 29.51 -3.16 -22.57
N GLY A 245 30.49 -3.58 -21.80
CA GLY A 245 30.30 -3.94 -20.40
C GLY A 245 30.84 -2.90 -19.44
N HIS A 246 30.27 -2.84 -18.28
CA HIS A 246 30.81 -2.16 -17.12
C HIS A 246 30.54 -2.99 -15.86
N LYS A 247 31.29 -2.73 -14.79
CA LYS A 247 31.07 -3.38 -13.50
C LYS A 247 30.20 -2.48 -12.62
N ILE A 248 28.99 -2.93 -12.31
CA ILE A 248 28.02 -2.19 -11.49
C ILE A 248 28.59 -1.89 -10.10
N GLU A 249 29.34 -2.82 -9.51
CA GLU A 249 30.02 -2.66 -8.22
C GLU A 249 30.94 -1.43 -8.21
N LYS A 250 31.59 -1.13 -9.34
CA LYS A 250 32.49 0.01 -9.47
C LYS A 250 31.77 1.35 -9.30
N VAL A 251 30.50 1.44 -9.66
CA VAL A 251 29.70 2.66 -9.44
C VAL A 251 29.48 2.88 -7.93
N GLY A 252 29.21 1.81 -7.19
CA GLY A 252 29.13 1.86 -5.72
C GLY A 252 30.47 2.26 -5.08
N GLU A 253 31.59 1.65 -5.51
CA GLU A 253 32.92 1.99 -5.03
C GLU A 253 33.31 3.46 -5.32
N VAL A 254 32.99 3.96 -6.52
CA VAL A 254 33.23 5.36 -6.91
C VAL A 254 32.36 6.30 -6.07
N SER A 255 31.12 5.95 -5.83
CA SER A 255 30.21 6.72 -4.95
C SER A 255 30.76 6.82 -3.52
N ALA A 256 31.27 5.71 -2.97
CA ALA A 256 31.93 5.72 -1.66
C ALA A 256 33.17 6.60 -1.64
N LYS A 257 33.98 6.55 -2.70
CA LYS A 257 35.17 7.40 -2.83
C LYS A 257 34.82 8.88 -2.88
N ILE A 258 33.79 9.26 -3.64
CA ILE A 258 33.29 10.64 -3.70
C ILE A 258 32.96 11.11 -2.28
N LEU A 259 32.13 10.35 -1.53
CA LEU A 259 31.73 10.73 -0.18
C LEU A 259 32.93 10.87 0.77
N LYS A 260 33.85 9.90 0.77
CA LYS A 260 35.08 9.96 1.56
C LYS A 260 35.91 11.20 1.27
N ASP A 261 36.10 11.53 -0.01
CA ASP A 261 36.93 12.65 -0.44
C ASP A 261 36.25 14.00 -0.10
N VAL A 262 34.92 14.10 -0.26
CA VAL A 262 34.13 15.27 0.14
C VAL A 262 34.17 15.45 1.67
N TRP A 263 33.98 14.39 2.46
CA TRP A 263 34.05 14.46 3.93
C TRP A 263 35.46 14.84 4.43
N ALA A 264 36.49 14.48 3.67
CA ALA A 264 37.87 14.89 3.94
C ALA A 264 38.20 16.34 3.48
N GLY A 265 37.21 17.05 2.90
CA GLY A 265 37.40 18.41 2.39
C GLY A 265 38.24 18.51 1.13
N LYS A 266 38.35 17.43 0.36
CA LYS A 266 39.07 17.40 -0.91
C LYS A 266 38.17 17.94 -2.03
N ASP A 267 38.81 18.48 -3.07
CA ASP A 267 38.14 18.85 -4.31
C ASP A 267 37.83 17.60 -5.13
N VAL A 268 36.55 17.39 -5.47
CA VAL A 268 36.07 16.22 -6.20
C VAL A 268 35.45 16.67 -7.52
N PRO A 269 35.81 16.08 -8.67
CA PRO A 269 35.15 16.37 -9.94
C PRO A 269 33.65 16.10 -9.88
N VAL A 270 32.85 16.91 -10.61
CA VAL A 270 31.41 16.68 -10.70
C VAL A 270 31.09 15.34 -11.36
N HIS A 271 31.78 15.02 -12.46
CA HIS A 271 31.60 13.77 -13.20
C HIS A 271 32.70 12.75 -12.82
N ASN A 272 32.29 11.57 -12.41
CA ASN A 272 33.18 10.46 -12.05
C ASN A 272 32.71 9.21 -12.80
N PHE A 273 33.39 8.97 -13.92
CA PHE A 273 33.10 7.83 -14.79
C PHE A 273 33.86 6.57 -14.35
N THR A 274 33.17 5.43 -14.45
CA THR A 274 33.78 4.10 -14.32
C THR A 274 34.23 3.61 -15.68
N ASP A 275 35.23 2.70 -15.68
CA ASP A 275 35.75 2.09 -16.92
C ASP A 275 34.68 1.21 -17.58
N VAL A 276 34.72 1.20 -18.93
CA VAL A 276 33.92 0.32 -19.77
C VAL A 276 34.83 -0.64 -20.56
N TYR A 277 34.32 -1.79 -20.93
CA TYR A 277 35.02 -2.84 -21.68
C TYR A 277 34.22 -3.14 -22.95
N TYR A 278 34.93 -3.34 -24.08
CA TYR A 278 34.32 -3.64 -25.36
C TYR A 278 34.52 -5.12 -25.71
N PHE A 279 33.42 -5.77 -26.04
CA PHE A 279 33.40 -7.16 -26.51
C PHE A 279 32.91 -7.18 -27.95
N PHE A 280 33.86 -7.09 -28.93
CA PHE A 280 33.56 -7.22 -30.34
C PHE A 280 33.54 -8.70 -30.70
N THR A 281 32.37 -9.23 -31.07
CA THR A 281 32.14 -10.67 -31.24
C THR A 281 31.35 -10.97 -32.50
N GLU A 282 30.81 -12.20 -32.63
CA GLU A 282 30.18 -12.71 -33.84
C GLU A 282 29.08 -11.80 -34.42
N SER A 283 28.23 -11.21 -33.59
CA SER A 283 27.11 -10.42 -34.11
C SER A 283 27.49 -9.15 -34.85
N CYS A 284 28.75 -8.69 -34.75
CA CYS A 284 29.28 -7.62 -35.59
C CYS A 284 30.24 -8.15 -36.69
N GLY A 285 30.39 -9.48 -36.82
CA GLY A 285 31.29 -10.10 -37.79
C GLY A 285 32.73 -10.28 -37.29
N CYS A 286 33.02 -10.02 -36.02
CA CYS A 286 34.27 -10.31 -35.37
C CYS A 286 34.34 -11.79 -34.91
N PRO A 287 35.55 -12.31 -34.61
CA PRO A 287 35.68 -13.67 -34.08
C PRO A 287 34.96 -13.82 -32.74
N GLN A 288 34.43 -15.02 -32.47
CA GLN A 288 33.91 -15.35 -31.15
C GLN A 288 34.98 -15.24 -30.06
N ILE A 289 34.54 -15.06 -28.83
CA ILE A 289 35.40 -15.17 -27.66
C ILE A 289 35.42 -16.64 -27.24
N ASP A 290 36.58 -17.31 -27.42
CA ASP A 290 36.72 -18.75 -27.17
C ASP A 290 36.80 -19.11 -25.68
N ASP A 291 37.22 -18.17 -24.82
CA ASP A 291 37.41 -18.40 -23.38
C ASP A 291 36.10 -18.10 -22.58
N VAL A 292 34.98 -18.66 -23.06
CA VAL A 292 33.70 -18.56 -22.40
C VAL A 292 33.36 -19.91 -21.76
N ASP A 293 33.20 -19.92 -20.41
CA ASP A 293 32.85 -21.14 -19.69
C ASP A 293 31.34 -21.43 -19.79
N TYR A 294 30.93 -22.06 -20.90
CA TYR A 294 29.54 -22.50 -21.11
C TYR A 294 29.05 -23.48 -20.02
N ARG A 295 29.98 -24.25 -19.40
CA ARG A 295 29.61 -25.20 -18.36
C ARG A 295 29.25 -24.47 -17.08
N ASP A 296 30.08 -23.52 -16.66
CA ASP A 296 29.83 -22.71 -15.48
C ASP A 296 28.54 -21.90 -15.66
N TYR A 297 28.36 -21.25 -16.82
CA TYR A 297 27.13 -20.55 -17.16
C TYR A 297 25.89 -21.45 -17.10
N SER A 298 25.95 -22.65 -17.71
CA SER A 298 24.84 -23.59 -17.68
C SER A 298 24.53 -24.06 -16.26
N CYS A 299 25.56 -24.32 -15.44
CA CYS A 299 25.38 -24.68 -14.03
C CYS A 299 24.76 -23.53 -13.24
N SER A 300 25.23 -22.31 -13.41
CA SER A 300 24.69 -21.13 -12.71
C SER A 300 23.23 -20.88 -13.10
N ARG A 301 22.87 -21.04 -14.38
CA ARG A 301 21.47 -20.93 -14.86
C ARG A 301 20.56 -22.02 -14.28
N ILE A 302 21.07 -23.24 -14.16
CA ILE A 302 20.31 -24.35 -13.52
C ILE A 302 20.10 -24.04 -12.04
N ILE A 303 21.15 -23.60 -11.34
CA ILE A 303 21.05 -23.21 -9.93
C ILE A 303 20.03 -22.10 -9.75
N SER A 304 20.10 -21.04 -10.59
CA SER A 304 19.11 -19.94 -10.55
C SER A 304 17.69 -20.44 -10.82
N ALA A 305 17.48 -21.38 -11.76
CA ALA A 305 16.17 -21.94 -12.03
C ALA A 305 15.65 -22.76 -10.83
N VAL A 306 16.49 -23.59 -10.20
CA VAL A 306 16.12 -24.33 -8.98
C VAL A 306 15.83 -23.38 -7.83
N GLN A 307 16.63 -22.33 -7.64
CA GLN A 307 16.39 -21.32 -6.61
C GLN A 307 15.03 -20.63 -6.82
N LYS A 308 14.71 -20.30 -8.08
CA LYS A 308 13.40 -19.72 -8.42
C LYS A 308 12.24 -20.66 -8.06
N GLU A 309 12.34 -21.96 -8.35
CA GLU A 309 11.33 -22.95 -7.95
C GLU A 309 11.17 -23.02 -6.43
N VAL A 310 12.28 -22.95 -5.68
CA VAL A 310 12.27 -22.92 -4.21
C VAL A 310 11.57 -21.64 -3.71
N ASN A 311 11.91 -20.49 -4.28
CA ASN A 311 11.32 -19.20 -3.93
C ASN A 311 9.81 -19.16 -4.22
N GLU A 312 9.37 -19.71 -5.36
CA GLU A 312 7.94 -19.85 -5.69
C GLU A 312 7.21 -20.75 -4.67
N SER A 313 7.86 -21.85 -4.22
CA SER A 313 7.30 -22.71 -3.17
C SER A 313 7.17 -21.99 -1.85
N HIS A 314 8.19 -21.26 -1.42
CA HIS A 314 8.16 -20.47 -0.18
C HIS A 314 7.10 -19.37 -0.24
N LEU A 315 6.94 -18.71 -1.40
CA LEU A 315 5.90 -17.70 -1.58
C LEU A 315 4.50 -18.32 -1.45
N PHE A 316 4.28 -19.48 -2.04
CA PHE A 316 3.01 -20.22 -1.93
C PHE A 316 2.70 -20.62 -0.47
N GLU A 317 3.72 -21.07 0.28
CA GLU A 317 3.59 -21.37 1.71
C GLU A 317 3.21 -20.13 2.52
N LEU A 318 3.86 -18.99 2.23
CA LEU A 318 3.55 -17.71 2.86
C LEU A 318 2.11 -17.26 2.56
N GLU A 319 1.68 -17.31 1.29
CA GLU A 319 0.31 -16.98 0.89
C GLU A 319 -0.72 -17.84 1.63
N GLY A 320 -0.47 -19.15 1.73
CA GLY A 320 -1.30 -20.08 2.50
C GLY A 320 -1.39 -19.67 3.97
N ALA A 321 -0.25 -19.45 4.60
CA ALA A 321 -0.18 -19.06 6.01
C ALA A 321 -0.89 -17.73 6.29
N LEU A 322 -0.69 -16.73 5.42
CA LEU A 322 -1.29 -15.40 5.58
C LEU A 322 -2.80 -15.40 5.30
N SER A 323 -3.29 -16.29 4.42
CA SER A 323 -4.73 -16.38 4.10
C SER A 323 -5.60 -16.82 5.28
N GLU A 324 -5.02 -17.49 6.27
CA GLU A 324 -5.68 -17.96 7.48
C GLU A 324 -5.75 -16.92 8.59
N CYS A 325 -5.06 -15.77 8.44
CA CYS A 325 -5.00 -14.75 9.48
C CYS A 325 -6.33 -14.01 9.60
N GLU A 326 -6.81 -13.86 10.84
CA GLU A 326 -8.00 -13.08 11.19
C GLU A 326 -7.65 -11.75 11.85
N GLU A 327 -6.42 -11.62 12.38
CA GLU A 327 -5.91 -10.41 13.04
C GLU A 327 -4.63 -9.91 12.37
N PHE A 328 -4.39 -8.58 12.44
CA PHE A 328 -3.21 -7.98 11.82
C PHE A 328 -1.90 -8.44 12.46
N ASP A 329 -1.88 -8.62 13.78
CA ASP A 329 -0.68 -9.07 14.49
C ASP A 329 -0.23 -10.45 14.02
N GLU A 330 -1.16 -11.34 13.66
CA GLU A 330 -0.85 -12.66 13.11
C GLU A 330 -0.10 -12.57 11.77
N ILE A 331 -0.49 -11.59 10.92
CA ILE A 331 0.19 -11.36 9.64
C ILE A 331 1.65 -10.96 9.88
N PHE A 332 1.89 -10.03 10.81
CA PHE A 332 3.25 -9.56 11.11
C PHE A 332 4.10 -10.65 11.77
N GLU A 333 3.52 -11.44 12.66
CA GLU A 333 4.24 -12.57 13.31
C GLU A 333 4.64 -13.63 12.28
N LYS A 334 3.70 -14.11 11.46
CA LYS A 334 3.99 -15.12 10.41
C LYS A 334 4.98 -14.59 9.37
N THR A 335 4.85 -13.34 8.97
CA THR A 335 5.81 -12.70 8.06
C THR A 335 7.20 -12.59 8.69
N GLY A 336 7.30 -12.22 9.96
CA GLY A 336 8.57 -12.16 10.67
C GLY A 336 9.24 -13.53 10.79
N GLU A 337 8.47 -14.58 11.06
CA GLU A 337 8.97 -15.96 11.05
C GLU A 337 9.48 -16.37 9.67
N PHE A 338 8.78 -16.01 8.61
CA PHE A 338 9.20 -16.24 7.24
C PHE A 338 10.55 -15.57 6.93
N PHE A 339 10.72 -14.28 7.24
CA PHE A 339 11.98 -13.58 7.02
C PHE A 339 13.15 -14.14 7.84
N ARG A 340 12.88 -14.72 9.02
CA ARG A 340 13.92 -15.40 9.82
C ARG A 340 14.56 -16.57 9.07
N HIS A 341 13.79 -17.27 8.25
CA HIS A 341 14.30 -18.38 7.43
C HIS A 341 15.02 -17.91 6.16
N MET A 342 14.94 -16.61 5.84
CA MET A 342 15.49 -16.00 4.64
C MET A 342 16.81 -15.23 4.89
N GLU A 343 17.57 -15.59 5.92
CA GLU A 343 18.86 -14.95 6.25
C GLU A 343 18.77 -13.42 6.38
N CYS A 344 17.79 -12.94 7.13
CA CYS A 344 17.65 -11.54 7.50
C CYS A 344 17.99 -11.37 8.99
N ASP A 345 18.89 -10.43 9.33
CA ASP A 345 19.28 -10.22 10.72
C ASP A 345 18.10 -9.72 11.56
N GLU A 346 17.40 -8.70 11.05
CA GLU A 346 16.28 -8.08 11.76
C GLU A 346 15.19 -7.61 10.77
N VAL A 347 13.96 -7.66 11.24
CA VAL A 347 12.79 -7.16 10.51
C VAL A 347 11.96 -6.28 11.43
N TYR A 348 11.54 -5.13 10.92
CA TYR A 348 10.66 -4.20 11.63
C TYR A 348 9.47 -3.83 10.75
N PHE A 349 8.28 -3.77 11.35
CA PHE A 349 7.09 -3.24 10.70
C PHE A 349 6.56 -2.04 11.48
N PHE A 350 6.35 -0.96 10.75
CA PHE A 350 5.73 0.27 11.23
C PHE A 350 4.44 0.50 10.47
N VAL A 351 3.32 0.58 11.17
CA VAL A 351 2.02 0.83 10.54
C VAL A 351 1.21 1.88 11.30
N ASP A 352 0.31 2.51 10.58
CA ASP A 352 -0.68 3.43 11.13
C ASP A 352 -1.67 2.66 12.02
N ASP A 353 -1.85 3.08 13.27
CA ASP A 353 -2.70 2.38 14.25
C ASP A 353 -4.19 2.41 13.92
N ARG A 354 -4.61 3.28 13.00
CA ARG A 354 -5.98 3.29 12.45
C ARG A 354 -6.31 2.00 11.70
N LEU A 355 -5.29 1.28 11.21
CA LEU A 355 -5.45 -0.05 10.61
C LEU A 355 -6.25 -0.99 11.52
N TYR A 356 -5.96 -1.00 12.82
CA TYR A 356 -6.57 -1.89 13.81
C TYR A 356 -8.04 -1.59 14.10
N ASN A 357 -8.44 -0.33 13.98
CA ASN A 357 -9.81 0.06 14.23
C ASN A 357 -10.73 -0.26 13.06
N ALA A 358 -10.21 -0.26 11.84
CA ALA A 358 -10.92 -0.50 10.59
C ALA A 358 -12.29 0.22 10.54
N ASP A 359 -12.31 1.49 11.02
CA ASP A 359 -13.51 2.31 10.95
C ASP A 359 -13.87 2.56 9.47
N PRO A 360 -15.14 2.41 9.07
CA PRO A 360 -15.56 2.66 7.69
C PRO A 360 -15.21 4.05 7.14
N LEU A 361 -15.00 5.03 8.02
CA LEU A 361 -14.63 6.40 7.67
C LEU A 361 -13.11 6.64 7.78
N THR A 362 -12.31 5.61 8.08
CA THR A 362 -10.86 5.78 8.15
C THR A 362 -10.29 6.07 6.77
N GLU A 363 -9.61 7.20 6.64
CA GLU A 363 -8.76 7.55 5.52
C GLU A 363 -7.31 7.63 6.00
N PHE A 364 -6.41 6.94 5.30
CA PHE A 364 -4.98 7.08 5.52
C PHE A 364 -4.45 8.31 4.76
N PRO A 365 -3.29 8.89 5.19
CA PRO A 365 -2.66 9.99 4.47
C PRO A 365 -2.17 9.53 3.09
N LYS A 366 -2.00 10.50 2.18
CA LYS A 366 -1.41 10.28 0.86
C LYS A 366 -0.08 10.99 0.78
N ASN A 367 0.94 10.29 0.35
CA ASN A 367 2.29 10.83 0.14
C ASN A 367 2.88 11.52 1.39
N GLU A 368 2.51 11.06 2.59
CA GLU A 368 3.09 11.52 3.86
C GLU A 368 2.91 10.46 4.95
N TYR A 369 3.72 10.51 6.01
CA TYR A 369 3.63 9.62 7.16
C TYR A 369 3.09 10.36 8.37
N ASP A 370 1.98 9.86 8.94
CA ASP A 370 1.38 10.43 10.15
C ASP A 370 2.05 9.87 11.42
N TRP A 371 3.13 10.51 11.84
CA TRP A 371 3.94 10.08 12.99
C TRP A 371 3.19 9.99 14.31
N LYS A 372 1.99 10.56 14.44
CA LYS A 372 1.13 10.41 15.62
C LYS A 372 0.49 9.03 15.68
N HIS A 373 0.15 8.51 14.53
CA HIS A 373 -0.54 7.24 14.36
C HIS A 373 0.41 6.09 14.01
N LEU A 374 1.59 6.40 13.48
CA LEU A 374 2.58 5.40 13.09
C LEU A 374 3.19 4.72 14.32
N LYS A 375 3.11 3.39 14.37
CA LYS A 375 3.61 2.56 15.48
C LYS A 375 4.42 1.39 14.96
N MET A 376 5.48 1.03 15.69
CA MET A 376 6.15 -0.24 15.49
C MET A 376 5.26 -1.36 16.05
N VAL A 377 4.85 -2.28 15.18
CA VAL A 377 3.94 -3.39 15.50
C VAL A 377 4.67 -4.71 15.61
N TYR A 378 5.84 -4.83 14.99
CA TYR A 378 6.66 -6.01 15.02
C TYR A 378 8.15 -5.66 14.96
N ALA A 379 8.96 -6.38 15.75
CA ALA A 379 10.41 -6.43 15.67
C ALA A 379 10.85 -7.85 15.98
N LEU A 380 11.79 -8.39 15.20
CA LEU A 380 12.20 -9.80 15.30
C LEU A 380 12.83 -10.14 16.66
N GLU A 381 13.61 -9.23 17.25
CA GLU A 381 14.31 -9.43 18.51
C GLU A 381 13.75 -8.64 19.69
N ASP A 382 13.07 -7.50 19.48
CA ASP A 382 12.59 -6.64 20.55
C ASP A 382 11.07 -6.40 20.49
N LYS A 383 10.35 -6.82 21.55
CA LYS A 383 8.94 -6.44 21.76
C LYS A 383 8.78 -5.00 22.23
N ILE A 384 9.59 -4.07 21.72
CA ILE A 384 9.58 -2.67 22.14
C ILE A 384 8.48 -1.95 21.36
N LYS A 385 7.33 -1.74 21.98
CA LYS A 385 6.28 -0.81 21.52
C LYS A 385 6.72 0.64 21.81
N SER A 386 7.71 1.12 21.10
CA SER A 386 8.19 2.50 21.21
C SER A 386 7.44 3.41 20.23
N ARG A 387 7.18 4.66 20.64
CA ARG A 387 6.68 5.70 19.72
C ARG A 387 7.88 6.48 19.19
N TYR A 388 8.06 6.44 17.89
CA TYR A 388 9.04 7.25 17.18
C TYR A 388 8.37 8.51 16.64
N LYS A 389 9.14 9.60 16.51
CA LYS A 389 8.62 10.91 16.04
C LYS A 389 9.06 11.22 14.61
N SER A 390 10.08 10.52 14.13
CA SER A 390 10.66 10.74 12.81
C SER A 390 11.47 9.51 12.36
N CYS A 391 11.81 9.44 11.08
CA CYS A 391 12.71 8.44 10.54
C CYS A 391 14.10 8.50 11.24
N ILE A 392 14.59 9.71 11.54
CA ILE A 392 15.86 9.91 12.24
C ILE A 392 15.86 9.30 13.65
N ASP A 393 14.74 9.38 14.38
CA ASP A 393 14.61 8.72 15.68
C ASP A 393 14.73 7.20 15.57
N ILE A 394 14.17 6.61 14.51
CA ILE A 394 14.28 5.18 14.21
C ILE A 394 15.72 4.83 13.89
N ILE A 395 16.35 5.56 12.97
CA ILE A 395 17.77 5.35 12.59
C ILE A 395 18.67 5.46 13.83
N GLY A 396 18.46 6.46 14.69
CA GLY A 396 19.20 6.61 15.94
C GLY A 396 19.03 5.44 16.92
N HIS A 397 17.92 4.71 16.85
CA HIS A 397 17.73 3.45 17.58
C HIS A 397 18.54 2.30 16.96
N LEU A 398 18.46 2.17 15.65
CA LEU A 398 19.16 1.13 14.87
C LEU A 398 20.70 1.27 14.92
N GLU A 399 21.23 2.49 15.13
CA GLU A 399 22.66 2.78 15.24
C GLU A 399 23.37 2.07 16.42
N ARG A 400 22.64 1.61 17.40
CA ARG A 400 23.23 1.03 18.63
C ARG A 400 23.83 -0.35 18.42
N GLU A 401 23.66 -0.96 17.24
CA GLU A 401 23.86 -2.39 17.04
C GLU A 401 25.05 -2.81 16.17
N GLY A 402 26.04 -1.93 15.94
CA GLY A 402 27.32 -2.37 15.35
C GLY A 402 27.72 -1.69 14.04
N ARG A 403 28.83 -2.17 13.43
CA ARG A 403 29.53 -1.55 12.31
C ARG A 403 28.88 -1.86 10.96
N ASN A 404 28.81 -0.85 10.08
CA ASN A 404 28.52 -0.97 8.65
C ASN A 404 27.25 -1.80 8.34
N ASN A 405 26.12 -1.36 8.87
CA ASN A 405 24.82 -2.01 8.64
C ASN A 405 24.12 -1.46 7.41
N TYR A 406 23.43 -2.37 6.71
CA TYR A 406 22.56 -2.07 5.58
C TYR A 406 21.09 -2.24 6.00
N TYR A 407 20.33 -1.16 5.94
CA TYR A 407 18.90 -1.15 6.23
C TYR A 407 18.12 -0.83 4.97
N PHE A 408 17.18 -1.72 4.62
CA PHE A 408 16.34 -1.62 3.44
C PHE A 408 14.90 -1.26 3.85
N PHE A 409 14.45 -0.10 3.38
CA PHE A 409 13.12 0.45 3.68
C PHE A 409 12.19 0.26 2.49
N SER A 410 11.00 -0.31 2.73
CA SER A 410 9.96 -0.51 1.71
C SER A 410 8.61 0.02 2.18
N PRO A 411 7.80 0.66 1.33
CA PRO A 411 6.53 1.24 1.72
C PRO A 411 5.46 0.17 1.94
N ILE A 412 4.57 0.37 2.92
CA ILE A 412 3.32 -0.37 3.06
C ILE A 412 2.20 0.60 2.71
N HIS A 413 1.44 0.30 1.65
CA HIS A 413 0.44 1.22 1.11
C HIS A 413 -0.79 0.50 0.56
N PHE A 414 -1.94 1.17 0.53
CA PHE A 414 -3.17 0.70 -0.09
C PHE A 414 -3.54 1.62 -1.25
N GLY A 415 -3.13 1.23 -2.47
CA GLY A 415 -3.19 2.14 -3.62
C GLY A 415 -2.30 3.37 -3.40
N ASP A 416 -2.87 4.57 -3.41
CA ASP A 416 -2.18 5.84 -3.17
C ASP A 416 -2.17 6.29 -1.69
N TYR A 417 -2.65 5.44 -0.76
CA TYR A 417 -2.67 5.73 0.68
C TYR A 417 -1.46 5.13 1.38
N THR A 418 -0.75 5.93 2.15
CA THR A 418 0.38 5.50 2.98
C THR A 418 -0.13 4.87 4.27
N VAL A 419 0.19 3.60 4.50
CA VAL A 419 -0.21 2.84 5.69
C VAL A 419 0.98 2.65 6.65
N GLY A 420 2.20 2.56 6.10
CA GLY A 420 3.38 2.33 6.90
C GLY A 420 4.61 2.00 6.05
N PHE A 421 5.56 1.32 6.65
CA PHE A 421 6.77 0.81 5.99
C PHE A 421 7.37 -0.36 6.75
N SER A 422 8.19 -1.14 6.06
CA SER A 422 9.02 -2.19 6.65
C SER A 422 10.50 -1.81 6.58
N ILE A 423 11.29 -2.35 7.50
CA ILE A 423 12.76 -2.24 7.50
C ILE A 423 13.34 -3.64 7.62
N LEU A 424 14.27 -3.97 6.74
CA LEU A 424 15.05 -5.20 6.75
C LEU A 424 16.52 -4.86 6.99
N LYS A 425 17.19 -5.58 7.89
CA LYS A 425 18.61 -5.41 8.17
C LYS A 425 19.41 -6.54 7.55
N ASN A 426 20.43 -6.20 6.76
CA ASN A 426 21.40 -7.10 6.16
C ASN A 426 20.78 -8.31 5.41
N ALA A 427 19.64 -8.11 4.76
CA ALA A 427 18.91 -9.16 4.06
C ALA A 427 19.51 -9.42 2.68
N GLY A 428 20.23 -10.54 2.52
CA GLY A 428 20.91 -10.92 1.27
C GLY A 428 19.96 -11.25 0.12
N PHE A 429 18.78 -11.80 0.41
CA PHE A 429 17.78 -12.19 -0.59
C PHE A 429 17.14 -11.02 -1.36
N ILE A 430 17.36 -9.76 -0.94
CA ILE A 430 16.97 -8.58 -1.71
C ILE A 430 17.64 -8.58 -3.10
N GLY A 431 18.83 -9.20 -3.20
CA GLY A 431 19.56 -9.38 -4.47
C GLY A 431 18.96 -10.43 -5.42
N GLU A 432 17.96 -11.21 -5.00
CA GLU A 432 17.36 -12.27 -5.81
C GLU A 432 16.20 -11.73 -6.65
N GLU A 433 16.41 -11.55 -7.96
CA GLU A 433 15.41 -11.09 -8.97
C GLU A 433 14.17 -10.34 -8.38
N SER A 434 12.93 -10.79 -8.68
CA SER A 434 11.68 -10.17 -8.18
C SER A 434 11.20 -10.72 -6.83
N TYR A 435 11.92 -11.66 -6.21
CA TYR A 435 11.42 -12.43 -5.09
C TYR A 435 11.00 -11.58 -3.89
N PHE A 436 11.82 -10.62 -3.49
CA PHE A 436 11.45 -9.70 -2.39
C PHE A 436 10.18 -8.91 -2.72
N TYR A 437 10.05 -8.42 -3.97
CA TYR A 437 8.84 -7.70 -4.40
C TYR A 437 7.59 -8.58 -4.29
N ASP A 438 7.66 -9.84 -4.70
CA ASP A 438 6.54 -10.77 -4.67
C ASP A 438 6.11 -11.05 -3.22
N VAL A 439 7.06 -11.28 -2.31
CA VAL A 439 6.83 -11.43 -0.87
C VAL A 439 6.18 -10.17 -0.29
N HIS A 440 6.77 -9.00 -0.53
CA HIS A 440 6.29 -7.72 -0.03
C HIS A 440 4.86 -7.41 -0.55
N SER A 441 4.64 -7.61 -1.85
CA SER A 441 3.33 -7.43 -2.49
C SER A 441 2.27 -8.35 -1.89
N THR A 442 2.63 -9.59 -1.56
CA THR A 442 1.73 -10.56 -0.90
C THR A 442 1.33 -10.09 0.50
N ILE A 443 2.29 -9.59 1.28
CA ILE A 443 2.02 -9.03 2.62
C ILE A 443 1.08 -7.83 2.52
N VAL A 444 1.39 -6.86 1.66
CA VAL A 444 0.59 -5.64 1.47
C VAL A 444 -0.83 -5.97 1.00
N LYS A 445 -0.98 -6.89 0.04
CA LYS A 445 -2.30 -7.36 -0.43
C LYS A 445 -3.10 -8.03 0.69
N THR A 446 -2.46 -8.86 1.51
CA THR A 446 -3.13 -9.53 2.62
C THR A 446 -3.60 -8.53 3.67
N LEU A 447 -2.76 -7.57 4.05
CA LEU A 447 -3.13 -6.47 4.96
C LEU A 447 -4.32 -5.67 4.43
N ASN A 448 -4.32 -5.31 3.15
CA ASN A 448 -5.40 -4.57 2.51
C ASN A 448 -6.71 -5.38 2.46
N ASN A 449 -6.63 -6.67 2.15
CA ASN A 449 -7.80 -7.56 2.12
C ASN A 449 -8.43 -7.70 3.51
N LEU A 450 -7.60 -7.93 4.54
CA LEU A 450 -8.08 -8.03 5.92
C LEU A 450 -8.69 -6.70 6.40
N PHE A 451 -8.05 -5.57 6.10
CA PHE A 451 -8.56 -4.24 6.43
C PHE A 451 -9.93 -4.00 5.77
N SER A 452 -10.05 -4.27 4.48
CA SER A 452 -11.30 -4.12 3.73
C SER A 452 -12.41 -5.02 4.27
N LYS A 453 -12.08 -6.27 4.64
CA LYS A 453 -13.01 -7.20 5.28
C LYS A 453 -13.53 -6.64 6.62
N LYS A 454 -12.62 -6.22 7.50
CA LYS A 454 -12.99 -5.65 8.81
C LYS A 454 -13.80 -4.35 8.67
N GLN A 455 -13.46 -3.48 7.72
CA GLN A 455 -14.26 -2.27 7.43
C GLN A 455 -15.69 -2.63 6.99
N LEU A 456 -15.83 -3.63 6.13
CA LEU A 456 -17.14 -4.08 5.66
C LEU A 456 -17.96 -4.68 6.81
N GLU A 457 -17.34 -5.46 7.68
CA GLU A 457 -17.98 -6.02 8.88
C GLU A 457 -18.48 -4.91 9.81
N ASN A 458 -17.64 -3.92 10.12
CA ASN A 458 -17.98 -2.76 10.94
C ASN A 458 -19.09 -1.91 10.30
N ALA A 459 -19.02 -1.68 8.99
CA ALA A 459 -20.07 -0.97 8.25
C ALA A 459 -21.41 -1.70 8.30
N ASN A 460 -21.39 -3.03 8.14
CA ASN A 460 -22.60 -3.86 8.25
C ASN A 460 -23.20 -3.83 9.66
N GLU A 461 -22.37 -3.88 10.69
CA GLU A 461 -22.84 -3.74 12.07
C GLU A 461 -23.47 -2.38 12.31
N HIS A 462 -22.85 -1.31 11.82
CA HIS A 462 -23.40 0.04 11.92
C HIS A 462 -24.72 0.18 11.17
N LEU A 463 -24.81 -0.36 9.95
CA LEU A 463 -26.06 -0.38 9.17
C LEU A 463 -27.16 -1.18 9.88
N LYS A 464 -26.84 -2.32 10.51
CA LYS A 464 -27.78 -3.09 11.32
C LYS A 464 -28.31 -2.27 12.49
N GLU A 465 -27.45 -1.54 13.20
CA GLU A 465 -27.90 -0.68 14.30
C GLU A 465 -28.80 0.46 13.82
N ILE A 466 -28.47 1.12 12.68
CA ILE A 466 -29.34 2.15 12.08
C ILE A 466 -30.69 1.55 11.65
N TYR A 467 -30.68 0.38 10.98
CA TYR A 467 -31.89 -0.30 10.53
C TYR A 467 -32.84 -0.68 11.69
N LEU A 468 -32.29 -0.92 12.88
CA LEU A 468 -33.05 -1.27 14.06
C LEU A 468 -33.57 -0.06 14.84
N LYS A 469 -33.26 1.18 14.43
CA LYS A 469 -33.74 2.41 15.08
C LYS A 469 -34.96 2.99 14.39
N ASP A 470 -35.84 3.63 15.16
CA ASP A 470 -36.92 4.48 14.65
C ASP A 470 -36.36 5.87 14.33
N ILE A 471 -36.48 6.29 13.07
CA ILE A 471 -35.87 7.53 12.54
C ILE A 471 -36.40 8.77 13.28
N LEU A 472 -37.67 8.76 13.74
CA LEU A 472 -38.27 9.90 14.39
C LEU A 472 -37.80 10.05 15.84
N THR A 473 -37.81 8.96 16.60
CA THR A 473 -37.64 8.98 18.06
C THR A 473 -36.24 8.54 18.51
N GLY A 474 -35.46 7.89 17.64
CA GLY A 474 -34.14 7.37 17.96
C GLY A 474 -34.12 6.11 18.84
N VAL A 475 -35.26 5.67 19.37
CA VAL A 475 -35.36 4.38 20.05
C VAL A 475 -35.39 3.23 19.06
N TYR A 476 -35.35 1.99 19.51
CA TYR A 476 -35.48 0.85 18.60
C TYR A 476 -36.84 0.82 17.91
N ASN A 477 -36.89 0.27 16.70
CA ASN A 477 -38.13 0.08 15.95
C ASN A 477 -38.75 -1.31 16.18
N ARG A 478 -39.89 -1.60 15.54
CA ARG A 478 -40.59 -2.88 15.65
C ARG A 478 -39.75 -4.08 15.18
N VAL A 479 -38.81 -3.90 14.22
CA VAL A 479 -37.94 -4.98 13.79
C VAL A 479 -36.95 -5.36 14.89
N ALA A 480 -36.39 -4.37 15.58
CA ALA A 480 -35.53 -4.60 16.74
C ALA A 480 -36.21 -5.33 17.88
N PHE A 481 -37.50 -5.12 18.03
CA PHE A 481 -38.32 -5.84 19.00
C PHE A 481 -38.15 -7.37 18.81
N THR A 482 -38.36 -7.88 17.61
CA THR A 482 -38.23 -9.32 17.31
C THR A 482 -36.78 -9.79 17.40
N GLN A 483 -35.84 -8.99 16.90
CA GLN A 483 -34.44 -9.42 16.80
C GLN A 483 -33.63 -9.28 18.09
N LYS A 484 -33.95 -8.32 18.96
CA LYS A 484 -33.21 -8.04 20.20
C LYS A 484 -33.95 -8.44 21.47
N ILE A 485 -35.25 -8.16 21.57
CA ILE A 485 -36.00 -8.37 22.82
C ILE A 485 -36.32 -9.86 23.03
N ILE A 486 -36.88 -10.53 22.04
CA ILE A 486 -37.24 -11.95 22.15
C ILE A 486 -36.03 -12.83 22.51
N PRO A 487 -34.87 -12.75 21.85
CA PRO A 487 -33.68 -13.53 22.21
C PRO A 487 -33.16 -13.21 23.61
N LYS A 488 -33.22 -11.93 24.04
CA LYS A 488 -32.79 -11.52 25.37
C LYS A 488 -33.73 -12.08 26.45
N LEU A 489 -35.06 -12.01 26.27
CA LEU A 489 -36.00 -12.64 27.16
C LEU A 489 -35.74 -14.13 27.33
N THR A 490 -35.58 -14.84 26.21
CA THR A 490 -35.25 -16.27 26.21
C THR A 490 -33.96 -16.55 26.99
N SER A 491 -32.91 -15.73 26.78
CA SER A 491 -31.66 -15.85 27.51
C SER A 491 -31.79 -15.62 29.00
N TYR A 492 -32.55 -14.60 29.40
CA TYR A 492 -32.83 -14.30 30.82
C TYR A 492 -33.66 -15.38 31.49
N HIS A 493 -34.70 -15.87 30.82
CA HIS A 493 -35.51 -16.98 31.33
C HIS A 493 -34.70 -18.26 31.54
N LYS A 494 -33.80 -18.62 30.61
CA LYS A 494 -32.87 -19.75 30.80
C LYS A 494 -31.98 -19.61 32.03
N LYS A 495 -31.70 -18.37 32.46
CA LYS A 495 -30.94 -18.06 33.68
C LYS A 495 -31.80 -17.88 34.94
N GLY A 496 -33.09 -18.13 34.84
CA GLY A 496 -34.02 -17.93 35.96
C GLY A 496 -34.30 -16.46 36.30
N VAL A 497 -33.98 -15.51 35.40
CA VAL A 497 -34.16 -14.07 35.62
C VAL A 497 -35.51 -13.64 35.08
N GLU A 498 -36.31 -13.02 35.94
CA GLU A 498 -37.57 -12.39 35.56
C GLU A 498 -37.31 -11.10 34.77
N CYS A 499 -38.20 -10.74 33.87
CA CYS A 499 -38.13 -9.51 33.10
C CYS A 499 -39.44 -8.73 33.23
N VAL A 500 -39.38 -7.44 32.93
CA VAL A 500 -40.52 -6.56 32.82
C VAL A 500 -40.77 -6.22 31.37
N ILE A 501 -42.00 -6.27 30.94
CA ILE A 501 -42.49 -5.79 29.65
C ILE A 501 -43.55 -4.72 29.94
N ALA A 502 -43.30 -3.51 29.44
CA ALA A 502 -44.27 -2.43 29.51
C ALA A 502 -44.71 -2.07 28.09
N PHE A 503 -46.02 -2.00 27.89
CA PHE A 503 -46.66 -1.52 26.66
C PHE A 503 -47.32 -0.19 26.92
N SER A 504 -47.07 0.82 26.10
CA SER A 504 -47.64 2.16 26.29
C SER A 504 -48.15 2.76 25.00
N ASP A 505 -49.18 3.58 25.10
CA ASP A 505 -49.82 4.29 24.00
C ASP A 505 -50.09 5.75 24.45
N THR A 506 -49.97 6.70 23.52
CA THR A 506 -50.18 8.12 23.81
C THR A 506 -51.68 8.46 23.88
N ASP A 507 -52.12 9.01 24.99
CA ASP A 507 -53.51 9.37 25.17
C ASP A 507 -53.92 10.49 24.21
N ASN A 508 -55.00 10.27 23.46
CA ASN A 508 -55.58 11.23 22.51
C ASN A 508 -54.62 11.74 21.42
N PHE A 509 -53.66 10.94 20.98
CA PHE A 509 -52.62 11.34 20.01
C PHE A 509 -53.20 11.86 18.69
N LYS A 510 -54.30 11.25 18.19
CA LYS A 510 -55.00 11.74 17.00
C LYS A 510 -55.51 13.17 17.20
N THR A 511 -56.11 13.45 18.36
CA THR A 511 -56.59 14.80 18.70
C THR A 511 -55.46 15.82 18.79
N ILE A 512 -54.29 15.40 19.28
CA ILE A 512 -53.07 16.23 19.31
C ILE A 512 -52.68 16.59 17.90
N ASN A 513 -52.60 15.60 17.00
CA ASN A 513 -52.26 15.84 15.58
C ASN A 513 -53.29 16.74 14.89
N ASP A 514 -54.59 16.49 15.10
CA ASP A 514 -55.65 17.24 14.45
C ASP A 514 -55.68 18.72 14.93
N LYS A 515 -55.33 18.97 16.20
CA LYS A 515 -55.37 20.31 16.81
C LYS A 515 -54.08 21.12 16.59
N PHE A 516 -52.89 20.48 16.65
CA PHE A 516 -51.60 21.16 16.68
C PHE A 516 -50.71 20.81 15.47
N GLY A 517 -51.18 19.93 14.59
CA GLY A 517 -50.47 19.48 13.41
C GLY A 517 -49.50 18.33 13.67
N HIS A 518 -49.13 17.60 12.61
CA HIS A 518 -48.25 16.42 12.68
C HIS A 518 -46.86 16.74 13.24
N SER A 519 -46.32 17.94 12.95
CA SER A 519 -45.00 18.35 13.48
C SER A 519 -44.97 18.44 15.00
N TYR A 520 -46.08 18.80 15.62
CA TYR A 520 -46.22 18.81 17.07
C TYR A 520 -46.36 17.38 17.62
N GLY A 521 -47.13 16.53 16.96
CA GLY A 521 -47.22 15.10 17.31
C GLY A 521 -45.86 14.41 17.24
N ASP A 522 -45.06 14.69 16.20
CA ASP A 522 -43.68 14.19 16.07
C ASP A 522 -42.79 14.63 17.23
N ARG A 523 -42.96 15.89 17.70
CA ARG A 523 -42.24 16.37 18.89
C ARG A 523 -42.64 15.62 20.15
N VAL A 524 -43.96 15.35 20.34
CA VAL A 524 -44.49 14.56 21.46
C VAL A 524 -43.86 13.17 21.46
N LEU A 525 -43.82 12.48 20.31
CA LEU A 525 -43.22 11.15 20.19
C LEU A 525 -41.72 11.15 20.51
N ARG A 526 -40.99 12.19 20.10
CA ARG A 526 -39.55 12.34 20.47
C ARG A 526 -39.37 12.51 21.98
N ILE A 527 -40.21 13.29 22.62
CA ILE A 527 -40.19 13.49 24.10
C ILE A 527 -40.46 12.15 24.80
N ILE A 528 -41.48 11.41 24.37
CA ILE A 528 -41.81 10.09 24.95
C ILE A 528 -40.63 9.13 24.78
N GLY A 529 -40.10 8.97 23.57
CA GLY A 529 -38.96 8.09 23.29
C GLY A 529 -37.72 8.45 24.11
N THR A 530 -37.42 9.76 24.24
CA THR A 530 -36.30 10.25 25.05
C THR A 530 -36.52 9.98 26.54
N THR A 531 -37.72 10.22 27.05
CA THR A 531 -38.06 9.99 28.46
C THR A 531 -38.00 8.51 28.83
N LEU A 532 -38.58 7.66 27.99
CA LEU A 532 -38.51 6.21 28.17
C LEU A 532 -37.05 5.72 28.14
N SER A 533 -36.25 6.21 27.22
CA SER A 533 -34.81 5.84 27.12
C SER A 533 -34.01 6.28 28.35
N LYS A 534 -34.27 7.47 28.88
CA LYS A 534 -33.56 8.00 30.07
C LYS A 534 -33.94 7.28 31.36
N LEU A 535 -35.19 6.89 31.49
CA LEU A 535 -35.73 6.23 32.69
C LEU A 535 -35.63 4.69 32.62
N CYS A 536 -35.37 4.15 31.43
CA CYS A 536 -35.23 2.70 31.24
C CYS A 536 -34.08 2.15 32.09
N PRO A 537 -34.32 1.11 32.90
CA PRO A 537 -33.30 0.51 33.73
C PRO A 537 -32.11 -0.04 32.91
N PRO A 538 -30.93 -0.23 33.53
CA PRO A 538 -29.74 -0.80 32.87
C PRO A 538 -30.06 -2.13 32.17
N LYS A 539 -29.46 -2.32 30.97
CA LYS A 539 -29.72 -3.47 30.09
C LYS A 539 -31.14 -3.54 29.51
N GLY A 540 -31.95 -2.53 29.75
CA GLY A 540 -33.28 -2.43 29.17
C GLY A 540 -33.25 -1.96 27.71
N ILE A 541 -34.37 -2.15 27.02
CA ILE A 541 -34.58 -1.80 25.62
C ILE A 541 -35.89 -1.05 25.49
N VAL A 542 -35.86 0.10 24.82
CA VAL A 542 -37.04 0.88 24.47
C VAL A 542 -37.28 0.78 22.97
N CYS A 543 -38.53 0.47 22.59
CA CYS A 543 -38.90 0.23 21.21
C CYS A 543 -40.19 1.01 20.87
N ARG A 544 -40.21 1.69 19.72
CA ARG A 544 -41.46 2.20 19.13
C ARG A 544 -42.08 1.06 18.31
N PHE A 545 -43.24 0.57 18.78
CA PHE A 545 -43.87 -0.60 18.20
C PHE A 545 -44.72 -0.26 16.97
N GLY A 546 -45.39 0.89 16.98
CA GLY A 546 -46.15 1.42 15.85
C GLY A 546 -46.79 2.76 16.22
N GLY A 547 -47.00 3.65 15.26
CA GLY A 547 -47.71 4.91 15.49
C GLY A 547 -47.25 5.68 16.73
N ASP A 548 -48.05 5.65 17.77
CA ASP A 548 -47.85 6.24 19.10
C ASP A 548 -47.61 5.20 20.22
N GLU A 549 -47.36 3.94 19.83
CA GLU A 549 -47.15 2.82 20.74
C GLU A 549 -45.67 2.57 21.02
N PHE A 550 -45.31 2.40 22.29
CA PHE A 550 -43.96 2.08 22.74
C PHE A 550 -43.96 0.84 23.63
N VAL A 551 -42.87 0.04 23.48
CA VAL A 551 -42.60 -1.13 24.32
C VAL A 551 -41.29 -0.90 25.05
N VAL A 552 -41.27 -1.18 26.35
CA VAL A 552 -40.05 -1.17 27.16
C VAL A 552 -39.86 -2.56 27.74
N PHE A 553 -38.63 -3.05 27.62
CA PHE A 553 -38.20 -4.34 28.14
C PHE A 553 -36.98 -4.15 29.03
N PHE A 554 -36.96 -4.76 30.23
CA PHE A 554 -35.77 -4.80 31.08
C PHE A 554 -35.77 -6.01 32.03
N PRO A 555 -34.59 -6.56 32.42
CA PRO A 555 -34.50 -7.60 33.43
C PRO A 555 -34.77 -7.03 34.83
N VAL A 556 -35.41 -7.81 35.67
CA VAL A 556 -35.61 -7.47 37.10
C VAL A 556 -34.28 -7.68 37.80
N THR A 557 -33.69 -6.59 38.30
CA THR A 557 -32.46 -6.59 39.10
C THR A 557 -32.75 -5.92 40.45
N ASP A 558 -31.87 -6.17 41.44
CA ASP A 558 -32.04 -5.57 42.77
C ASP A 558 -32.15 -4.05 42.69
N GLY A 559 -33.21 -3.52 43.35
CA GLY A 559 -33.47 -2.09 43.41
C GLY A 559 -34.36 -1.51 42.29
N VAL A 560 -34.76 -2.31 41.29
CA VAL A 560 -35.66 -1.88 40.21
C VAL A 560 -37.11 -2.30 40.54
N SER A 561 -37.94 -1.32 40.87
CA SER A 561 -39.39 -1.52 41.06
C SER A 561 -40.14 -1.17 39.77
N MET A 562 -41.02 -2.07 39.36
CA MET A 562 -41.89 -1.92 38.20
C MET A 562 -42.83 -0.71 38.37
N GLU A 563 -43.40 -0.54 39.56
CA GLU A 563 -44.27 0.56 39.92
C GLU A 563 -43.52 1.90 39.88
N LYS A 564 -42.34 1.96 40.50
CA LYS A 564 -41.50 3.16 40.46
C LYS A 564 -41.10 3.56 39.04
N PHE A 565 -40.81 2.60 38.17
CA PHE A 565 -40.54 2.90 36.76
C PHE A 565 -41.74 3.56 36.09
N LYS A 566 -42.92 2.96 36.23
CA LYS A 566 -44.16 3.50 35.66
C LYS A 566 -44.45 4.91 36.19
N ASP A 567 -44.44 5.09 37.52
CA ASP A 567 -44.74 6.37 38.16
C ASP A 567 -43.78 7.47 37.71
N ASN A 568 -42.49 7.18 37.66
CA ASN A 568 -41.47 8.13 37.18
C ASN A 568 -41.70 8.54 35.72
N VAL A 569 -42.06 7.59 34.86
CA VAL A 569 -42.33 7.88 33.43
C VAL A 569 -43.58 8.77 33.33
N LEU A 570 -44.67 8.39 33.97
CA LEU A 570 -45.94 9.15 33.93
C LEU A 570 -45.77 10.57 34.51
N GLN A 571 -45.07 10.70 35.64
CA GLN A 571 -44.80 11.99 36.25
C GLN A 571 -43.90 12.89 35.39
N THR A 572 -42.84 12.31 34.79
CA THR A 572 -41.96 13.08 33.94
C THR A 572 -42.67 13.60 32.70
N LEU A 573 -43.48 12.77 32.03
CA LEU A 573 -44.25 13.16 30.86
C LEU A 573 -45.37 14.16 31.20
N ALA A 574 -46.01 14.03 32.38
CA ALA A 574 -46.99 14.99 32.82
C ALA A 574 -46.44 16.42 33.00
N ASN A 575 -45.15 16.57 33.37
CA ASN A 575 -44.49 17.88 33.44
C ASN A 575 -44.39 18.55 32.05
N ASP A 576 -44.40 17.76 31.00
CA ASP A 576 -44.41 18.25 29.60
C ASP A 576 -45.84 18.31 29.01
N ASN A 577 -46.89 18.15 29.84
CA ASN A 577 -48.28 18.04 29.45
C ASN A 577 -48.60 16.89 28.48
N ILE A 578 -47.83 15.80 28.58
CA ILE A 578 -48.01 14.59 27.77
C ILE A 578 -48.59 13.50 28.68
N SER A 579 -49.70 12.92 28.24
CA SER A 579 -50.32 11.77 28.90
C SER A 579 -50.14 10.51 28.08
N ILE A 580 -49.71 9.44 28.72
CA ILE A 580 -49.64 8.10 28.13
C ILE A 580 -50.39 7.11 29.05
N SER A 581 -50.95 6.08 28.48
CA SER A 581 -51.44 4.91 29.20
C SER A 581 -50.45 3.79 29.13
N MET A 582 -50.16 3.08 30.24
CA MET A 582 -49.10 2.09 30.30
C MET A 582 -49.54 0.84 31.08
N GLY A 583 -49.57 -0.30 30.40
CA GLY A 583 -49.67 -1.62 31.00
C GLY A 583 -48.31 -2.24 31.24
N ILE A 584 -48.10 -2.86 32.38
CA ILE A 584 -46.83 -3.46 32.77
C ILE A 584 -47.05 -4.88 33.27
N VAL A 585 -46.23 -5.81 32.73
CA VAL A 585 -46.27 -7.22 33.09
C VAL A 585 -44.89 -7.70 33.51
N LYS A 586 -44.84 -8.50 34.56
CA LYS A 586 -43.64 -9.22 34.99
C LYS A 586 -43.66 -10.64 34.43
N THR A 587 -42.60 -11.02 33.72
CA THR A 587 -42.50 -12.34 33.12
C THR A 587 -42.04 -13.37 34.15
N ASN A 588 -42.53 -14.59 34.03
CA ASN A 588 -42.14 -15.71 34.89
C ASN A 588 -41.30 -16.73 34.10
N PRO A 589 -40.02 -16.92 34.45
CA PRO A 589 -39.15 -17.88 33.77
C PRO A 589 -39.65 -19.34 33.78
N SER A 590 -40.46 -19.69 34.76
CA SER A 590 -41.06 -21.04 34.89
C SER A 590 -42.38 -21.19 34.13
N SER A 591 -42.89 -20.13 33.53
CA SER A 591 -44.16 -20.16 32.77
C SER A 591 -43.92 -20.64 31.34
N ALA A 592 -44.89 -21.37 30.78
CA ALA A 592 -44.94 -21.75 29.39
C ALA A 592 -45.43 -20.62 28.44
N LYS A 593 -45.74 -19.43 28.98
CA LYS A 593 -46.22 -18.30 28.17
C LYS A 593 -45.17 -17.87 27.14
N SER A 594 -45.63 -17.68 25.93
CA SER A 594 -44.86 -17.08 24.87
C SER A 594 -44.64 -15.59 25.11
N PHE A 595 -43.70 -15.01 24.36
CA PHE A 595 -43.47 -13.56 24.40
C PHE A 595 -44.70 -12.77 23.95
N ASP A 596 -45.40 -13.23 22.90
CA ASP A 596 -46.61 -12.58 22.37
C ASP A 596 -47.78 -12.58 23.39
N GLU A 597 -47.85 -13.62 24.22
CA GLU A 597 -48.84 -13.65 25.29
C GLU A 597 -48.56 -12.60 26.39
N TYR A 598 -47.28 -12.38 26.74
CA TYR A 598 -46.93 -11.30 27.69
C TYR A 598 -47.15 -9.91 27.10
N ILE A 599 -46.93 -9.69 25.82
CA ILE A 599 -47.25 -8.42 25.13
C ILE A 599 -48.76 -8.19 25.13
N SER A 600 -49.53 -9.22 24.78
CA SER A 600 -51.00 -9.11 24.76
C SER A 600 -51.55 -8.79 26.14
N GLU A 601 -50.98 -9.35 27.21
CA GLU A 601 -51.35 -9.05 28.59
C GLU A 601 -51.01 -7.61 28.96
N ALA A 602 -49.83 -7.13 28.59
CA ALA A 602 -49.43 -5.73 28.81
C ALA A 602 -50.32 -4.75 28.02
N ASP A 603 -50.64 -5.06 26.78
CA ASP A 603 -51.55 -4.25 25.94
C ASP A 603 -52.95 -4.18 26.52
N GLN A 604 -53.49 -5.32 27.00
CA GLN A 604 -54.78 -5.35 27.66
C GLN A 604 -54.80 -4.45 28.90
N MET A 605 -53.77 -4.52 29.74
CA MET A 605 -53.68 -3.65 30.94
C MET A 605 -53.56 -2.16 30.56
N MET A 606 -52.85 -1.83 29.52
CA MET A 606 -52.75 -0.47 28.97
C MET A 606 -54.11 0.01 28.47
N TYR A 607 -54.86 -0.82 27.76
CA TYR A 607 -56.17 -0.49 27.25
C TYR A 607 -57.20 -0.25 28.38
N GLU A 608 -57.15 -1.06 29.44
CA GLU A 608 -57.97 -0.88 30.64
C GLU A 608 -57.71 0.47 31.33
N GLU A 609 -56.42 0.82 31.46
CA GLU A 609 -55.97 2.12 31.98
C GLU A 609 -56.48 3.28 31.11
N LYS A 610 -56.37 3.15 29.80
CA LYS A 610 -56.84 4.16 28.84
C LYS A 610 -58.32 4.39 28.92
N ASN A 611 -59.11 3.32 29.11
CA ASN A 611 -60.59 3.42 29.30
C ASN A 611 -60.95 4.06 30.65
N ARG A 612 -60.26 3.74 31.74
CA ARG A 612 -60.44 4.36 33.02
C ARG A 612 -60.23 5.87 32.93
N LYS A 613 -59.15 6.35 32.38
CA LYS A 613 -58.87 7.77 32.20
C LYS A 613 -59.88 8.48 31.33
N LYS A 614 -60.44 7.83 30.29
CA LYS A 614 -61.52 8.39 29.47
C LYS A 614 -62.79 8.55 30.26
N THR A 615 -63.16 7.63 31.18
CA THR A 615 -64.34 7.68 32.01
C THR A 615 -64.21 8.78 33.09
N GLU A 616 -63.04 8.88 33.72
CA GLU A 616 -62.75 9.94 34.71
C GLU A 616 -62.79 11.33 34.06
N SER A 617 -62.25 11.54 32.89
CA SER A 617 -62.31 12.81 32.14
C SER A 617 -63.72 13.18 31.70
N ARG A 618 -64.59 12.21 31.37
CA ARG A 618 -66.00 12.46 31.08
C ARG A 618 -66.81 12.89 32.35
N ASN A 619 -66.59 12.21 33.47
CA ASN A 619 -67.21 12.52 34.71
C ASN A 619 -66.82 13.92 35.25
N GLU A 620 -65.55 14.33 35.06
CA GLU A 620 -65.06 15.67 35.39
C GLU A 620 -65.74 16.75 34.52
N THR A 621 -65.93 16.45 33.23
CA THR A 621 -66.58 17.37 32.28
C THR A 621 -68.05 17.51 32.59
N ASP A 622 -68.72 16.40 32.89
CA ASP A 622 -70.17 16.40 33.29
C ASP A 622 -70.39 17.09 34.64
N ASN A 623 -69.50 16.91 35.63
CA ASN A 623 -69.54 17.64 36.90
C ASN A 623 -69.23 19.15 36.72
N ALA A 624 -68.29 19.52 35.81
CA ALA A 624 -68.00 20.93 35.53
C ALA A 624 -69.11 21.63 34.75
N VAL A 625 -69.94 20.90 34.01
CA VAL A 625 -71.16 21.40 33.37
C VAL A 625 -72.29 21.57 34.39
N LEU A 626 -72.44 20.62 35.31
CA LEU A 626 -73.47 20.72 36.42
C LEU A 626 -73.18 21.90 37.37
N HIS A 627 -71.89 22.23 37.63
CA HIS A 627 -71.51 23.41 38.45
C HIS A 627 -71.55 24.75 37.71
N ARG A 628 -71.90 24.79 36.43
CA ARG A 628 -72.12 26.03 35.65
C ARG A 628 -73.62 26.34 35.47
N GLU A 629 -74.52 25.43 35.84
CA GLU A 629 -75.95 25.60 35.79
C GLU A 629 -76.59 25.87 37.19
N GLU A 630 -75.76 25.90 38.25
CA GLU A 630 -76.16 26.51 39.56
C GLU A 630 -75.49 27.92 39.67
#